data_b6d8f7a2aff6623ca4299eaa05b2436f
#
_entry.id   b6d8f7a2aff6623ca4299eaa05b2436f
#
_cell.length_a   1.000
_cell.length_b   1.000
_cell.length_c   1.000
_cell.angle_alpha   90.00
_cell.angle_beta   90.00
_cell.angle_gamma   90.00
#
_symmetry.space_group_name_H-M   'P 1'
#
loop_
_entity.id
_entity.type
_entity.pdbx_description
1 polymer ?
#
loop_
_entity_poly.entity_id
_entity_poly.type
_entity_poly.pdbx_seq_one_letter_code
_entity_poly.pdbx_strand_id
1 'polypeptide(L)'
;MSVLAVISVIALLIFVHELGHFMAARLQGIHVNRFSIGFGPILWKFQGSRTEYALRALPLGGFVGFPMEEEADNSFAPDDPNLLQNRPVMDRAIVMSAGVIANFLFAYLVFVVQFTSVGVPQDFVFEPGVLIPQVMSTTSPAAQAGIKAGDIILSVDS
;
A
#
# COMPACT_ATOMS: atom_id res chain seq x y z
N MET A 1 10.92 -4.11 12.38
CA MET A 1 10.71 -2.91 11.52
C MET A 1 10.46 -1.71 12.43
N SER A 2 10.99 -0.52 12.09
CA SER A 2 10.71 0.69 12.87
C SER A 2 9.26 1.14 12.67
N VAL A 3 8.64 1.73 13.69
CA VAL A 3 7.28 2.30 13.61
C VAL A 3 7.16 3.28 12.43
N LEU A 4 8.22 4.06 12.19
CA LEU A 4 8.28 5.01 11.07
C LEU A 4 8.15 4.30 9.71
N ALA A 5 8.80 3.15 9.53
CA ALA A 5 8.70 2.38 8.27
C ALA A 5 7.26 1.90 8.04
N VAL A 6 6.58 1.40 9.08
CA VAL A 6 5.17 0.98 8.98
C VAL A 6 4.27 2.14 8.59
N ILE A 7 4.41 3.29 9.25
CA ILE A 7 3.63 4.49 8.94
C ILE A 7 3.88 4.95 7.49
N SER A 8 5.13 4.92 7.04
CA SER A 8 5.48 5.32 5.67
C SER A 8 4.86 4.41 4.61
N VAL A 9 4.84 3.09 4.84
CA VAL A 9 4.21 2.13 3.93
C VAL A 9 2.70 2.35 3.88
N ILE A 10 2.06 2.53 5.03
CA ILE A 10 0.61 2.81 5.09
C ILE A 10 0.29 4.12 4.35
N ALA A 11 1.04 5.18 4.60
CA ALA A 11 0.84 6.48 3.94
C ALA A 11 0.99 6.37 2.41
N LEU A 12 1.97 5.60 1.94
CA LEU A 12 2.18 5.35 0.51
C LEU A 12 1.02 4.57 -0.11
N LEU A 13 0.53 3.52 0.55
CA LEU A 13 -0.61 2.75 0.06
C LEU A 13 -1.88 3.58 0.01
N ILE A 14 -2.12 4.44 1.00
CA ILE A 14 -3.25 5.37 1.01
C ILE A 14 -3.10 6.37 -0.15
N PHE A 15 -1.92 6.94 -0.35
CA PHE A 15 -1.68 7.86 -1.46
C PHE A 15 -1.99 7.20 -2.82
N VAL A 16 -1.51 5.98 -3.05
CA VAL A 16 -1.77 5.22 -4.29
C VAL A 16 -3.27 4.94 -4.45
N HIS A 17 -3.94 4.60 -3.37
CA HIS A 17 -5.38 4.34 -3.36
C HIS A 17 -6.19 5.58 -3.78
N GLU A 18 -5.96 6.71 -3.12
CA GLU A 18 -6.65 7.98 -3.44
C GLU A 18 -6.30 8.46 -4.86
N LEU A 19 -5.04 8.28 -5.26
CA LEU A 19 -4.61 8.60 -6.63
C LEU A 19 -5.36 7.75 -7.67
N GLY A 20 -5.66 6.49 -7.36
CA GLY A 20 -6.48 5.62 -8.21
C GLY A 20 -7.87 6.20 -8.45
N HIS A 21 -8.58 6.59 -7.41
CA HIS A 21 -9.90 7.24 -7.50
C HIS A 21 -9.84 8.55 -8.29
N PHE A 22 -8.86 9.39 -7.95
CA PHE A 22 -8.64 10.68 -8.60
C PHE A 22 -8.40 10.51 -10.11
N MET A 23 -7.50 9.63 -10.48
CA MET A 23 -7.16 9.38 -11.89
C MET A 23 -8.32 8.81 -12.68
N ALA A 24 -9.05 7.84 -12.11
CA ALA A 24 -10.22 7.26 -12.75
C ALA A 24 -11.32 8.29 -13.01
N ALA A 25 -11.58 9.16 -12.03
CA ALA A 25 -12.54 10.25 -12.18
C ALA A 25 -12.08 11.26 -13.26
N ARG A 26 -10.83 11.69 -13.20
CA ARG A 26 -10.28 12.66 -14.15
C ARG A 26 -10.25 12.16 -15.59
N LEU A 27 -9.88 10.89 -15.80
CA LEU A 27 -9.86 10.27 -17.15
C LEU A 27 -11.25 10.15 -17.75
N GLN A 28 -12.28 10.03 -16.92
CA GLN A 28 -13.68 10.02 -17.35
C GLN A 28 -14.28 11.43 -17.48
N GLY A 29 -13.51 12.50 -17.24
CA GLY A 29 -13.98 13.87 -17.27
C GLY A 29 -14.85 14.28 -16.08
N ILE A 30 -14.92 13.47 -15.02
CA ILE A 30 -15.68 13.77 -13.81
C ILE A 30 -15.00 14.91 -13.05
N HIS A 31 -15.81 15.83 -12.55
CA HIS A 31 -15.33 16.93 -11.72
C HIS A 31 -14.83 16.43 -10.37
N VAL A 32 -13.61 16.83 -10.03
CA VAL A 32 -13.01 16.59 -8.72
C VAL A 32 -12.57 17.93 -8.15
N ASN A 33 -13.17 18.34 -7.05
CA ASN A 33 -12.89 19.63 -6.41
C ASN A 33 -11.78 19.54 -5.36
N ARG A 34 -11.54 18.38 -4.76
CA ARG A 34 -10.53 18.21 -3.71
C ARG A 34 -9.78 16.89 -3.81
N PHE A 35 -8.47 16.93 -3.58
CA PHE A 35 -7.60 15.79 -3.40
C PHE A 35 -6.78 15.99 -2.14
N SER A 36 -7.03 15.22 -1.10
CA SER A 36 -6.40 15.41 0.20
C SER A 36 -5.77 14.12 0.72
N ILE A 37 -4.52 14.21 1.17
CA ILE A 37 -3.81 13.12 1.82
C ILE A 37 -3.65 13.44 3.31
N GLY A 38 -4.06 12.48 4.14
CA GLY A 38 -4.05 12.61 5.59
C GLY A 38 -5.33 13.19 6.19
N PHE A 39 -5.32 13.27 7.51
CA PHE A 39 -6.36 13.88 8.33
C PHE A 39 -5.79 14.98 9.23
N GLY A 40 -6.69 15.72 9.89
CA GLY A 40 -6.32 16.80 10.83
C GLY A 40 -5.99 18.12 10.12
N PRO A 41 -5.19 18.99 10.76
CA PRO A 41 -4.89 20.31 10.22
C PRO A 41 -4.11 20.23 8.90
N ILE A 42 -4.39 21.17 8.00
CA ILE A 42 -3.71 21.28 6.71
C ILE A 42 -2.30 21.82 6.95
N LEU A 43 -1.28 21.04 6.53
CA LEU A 43 0.11 21.47 6.56
C LEU A 43 0.50 22.21 5.28
N TRP A 44 -0.04 21.77 4.15
CA TRP A 44 0.22 22.36 2.85
C TRP A 44 -1.02 22.28 1.98
N LYS A 45 -1.26 23.37 1.22
CA LYS A 45 -2.40 23.50 0.35
C LYS A 45 -1.97 24.17 -0.95
N PHE A 46 -2.42 23.61 -2.07
CA PHE A 46 -2.23 24.17 -3.38
C PHE A 46 -3.55 24.19 -4.15
N GLN A 47 -3.94 25.37 -4.64
CA GLN A 47 -5.11 25.50 -5.47
C GLN A 47 -4.73 25.36 -6.95
N GLY A 48 -5.11 24.25 -7.55
CA GLY A 48 -5.04 24.05 -8.99
C GLY A 48 -6.21 24.72 -9.71
N SER A 49 -6.27 24.59 -11.03
CA SER A 49 -7.31 25.21 -11.85
C SER A 49 -8.73 24.66 -11.59
N ARG A 50 -8.84 23.41 -11.14
CA ARG A 50 -10.13 22.71 -10.92
C ARG A 50 -10.15 21.88 -9.63
N THR A 51 -9.01 21.67 -9.00
CA THR A 51 -8.88 20.78 -7.84
C THR A 51 -7.99 21.45 -6.81
N GLU A 52 -8.43 21.44 -5.58
CA GLU A 52 -7.63 21.77 -4.41
C GLU A 52 -6.83 20.55 -3.97
N TYR A 53 -5.54 20.70 -3.83
CA TYR A 53 -4.63 19.67 -3.31
C TYR A 53 -4.24 20.02 -1.89
N ALA A 54 -4.35 19.07 -0.96
CA ALA A 54 -3.99 19.30 0.44
C ALA A 54 -3.20 18.13 1.02
N LEU A 55 -2.19 18.46 1.83
CA LEU A 55 -1.47 17.53 2.69
C LEU A 55 -1.78 17.88 4.14
N ARG A 56 -2.18 16.87 4.93
CA ARG A 56 -2.58 17.03 6.32
C ARG A 56 -1.60 16.36 7.28
N ALA A 57 -1.69 16.71 8.55
CA ALA A 57 -0.69 16.35 9.56
C ALA A 57 -0.63 14.85 9.88
N LEU A 58 -1.75 14.14 9.81
CA LEU A 58 -1.84 12.73 10.15
C LEU A 58 -1.92 11.90 8.86
N PRO A 59 -0.88 11.13 8.50
CA PRO A 59 -0.84 10.38 7.24
C PRO A 59 -1.64 9.06 7.32
N LEU A 60 -2.78 9.08 7.98
CA LEU A 60 -3.65 7.93 8.23
C LEU A 60 -4.99 8.11 7.49
N GLY A 61 -4.94 8.12 6.15
CA GLY A 61 -6.12 8.29 5.33
C GLY A 61 -5.96 9.35 4.25
N GLY A 62 -7.03 9.57 3.51
CA GLY A 62 -7.12 10.57 2.45
C GLY A 62 -8.54 10.64 1.96
N PHE A 63 -8.82 11.51 1.02
CA PHE A 63 -10.10 11.54 0.32
C PHE A 63 -10.00 12.29 -1.01
N VAL A 64 -10.83 11.86 -1.94
CA VAL A 64 -11.13 12.56 -3.18
C VAL A 64 -12.51 13.18 -3.04
N GLY A 65 -12.60 14.51 -3.07
CA GLY A 65 -13.86 15.25 -2.97
C GLY A 65 -14.47 15.46 -4.35
N PHE A 66 -15.77 15.23 -4.43
CA PHE A 66 -16.57 15.49 -5.61
C PHE A 66 -17.53 16.65 -5.34
N PRO A 67 -17.78 17.55 -6.33
CA PRO A 67 -18.77 18.60 -6.18
C PRO A 67 -20.15 18.02 -5.80
N MET A 68 -20.94 18.77 -5.06
CA MET A 68 -22.27 18.38 -4.56
C MET A 68 -22.30 17.36 -3.41
N GLU A 69 -21.17 16.73 -3.08
CA GLU A 69 -21.04 15.96 -1.84
C GLU A 69 -20.77 16.88 -0.63
N GLU A 70 -20.34 18.11 -0.87
CA GLU A 70 -20.13 19.14 0.14
C GLU A 70 -21.19 20.24 -0.03
N GLU A 71 -21.94 20.57 1.01
CA GLU A 71 -23.07 21.51 1.05
C GLU A 71 -22.76 22.96 0.57
N ALA A 72 -21.50 23.26 0.28
CA ALA A 72 -21.03 24.61 -0.06
C ALA A 72 -20.64 24.80 -1.54
N ASP A 73 -20.64 23.76 -2.37
CA ASP A 73 -20.15 23.88 -3.76
C ASP A 73 -21.29 24.00 -4.77
N ASN A 74 -21.84 25.20 -4.89
CA ASN A 74 -22.83 25.54 -5.92
C ASN A 74 -22.20 25.94 -7.27
N SER A 75 -20.95 25.53 -7.54
CA SER A 75 -20.19 25.91 -8.74
C SER A 75 -20.71 25.24 -10.01
N PHE A 76 -21.51 24.18 -9.90
CA PHE A 76 -22.01 23.38 -11.01
C PHE A 76 -23.53 23.29 -11.00
N ALA A 77 -24.13 23.16 -12.18
CA ALA A 77 -25.57 22.91 -12.29
C ALA A 77 -25.90 21.50 -11.76
N PRO A 78 -27.03 21.29 -11.07
CA PRO A 78 -27.37 19.97 -10.50
C PRO A 78 -27.50 18.86 -11.55
N ASP A 79 -27.75 19.20 -12.81
CA ASP A 79 -27.89 18.28 -13.95
C ASP A 79 -26.61 18.19 -14.80
N ASP A 80 -25.47 18.76 -14.34
CA ASP A 80 -24.20 18.65 -15.06
C ASP A 80 -23.80 17.16 -15.23
N PRO A 81 -23.61 16.68 -16.48
CA PRO A 81 -23.29 15.29 -16.76
C PRO A 81 -21.91 14.88 -16.24
N ASN A 82 -21.05 15.83 -15.84
CA ASN A 82 -19.72 15.55 -15.30
C ASN A 82 -19.69 15.46 -13.76
N LEU A 83 -20.82 15.61 -13.11
CA LEU A 83 -20.94 15.28 -11.69
C LEU A 83 -20.99 13.76 -11.50
N LEU A 84 -20.28 13.23 -10.51
CA LEU A 84 -20.22 11.80 -10.24
C LEU A 84 -21.62 11.18 -10.07
N GLN A 85 -22.51 11.88 -9.38
CA GLN A 85 -23.89 11.42 -9.13
C GLN A 85 -24.71 11.26 -10.42
N ASN A 86 -24.43 12.05 -11.47
CA ASN A 86 -25.14 12.03 -12.75
C ASN A 86 -24.53 11.05 -13.76
N ARG A 87 -23.41 10.42 -13.40
CA ARG A 87 -22.74 9.43 -14.26
C ARG A 87 -23.46 8.09 -14.27
N PRO A 88 -23.37 7.34 -15.39
CA PRO A 88 -23.83 5.97 -15.46
C PRO A 88 -23.24 5.11 -14.33
N VAL A 89 -23.95 4.05 -13.95
CA VAL A 89 -23.53 3.16 -12.87
C VAL A 89 -22.12 2.59 -13.10
N MET A 90 -21.76 2.26 -14.35
CA MET A 90 -20.45 1.73 -14.70
C MET A 90 -19.34 2.74 -14.45
N ASP A 91 -19.52 4.00 -14.80
CA ASP A 91 -18.53 5.06 -14.57
C ASP A 91 -18.27 5.22 -13.07
N ARG A 92 -19.34 5.22 -12.26
CA ARG A 92 -19.25 5.28 -10.80
C ARG A 92 -18.55 4.05 -10.22
N ALA A 93 -18.88 2.85 -10.73
CA ALA A 93 -18.25 1.61 -10.30
C ALA A 93 -16.75 1.61 -10.61
N ILE A 94 -16.33 2.11 -11.78
CA ILE A 94 -14.92 2.27 -12.15
C ILE A 94 -14.22 3.19 -11.15
N VAL A 95 -14.79 4.36 -10.86
CA VAL A 95 -14.21 5.29 -9.88
C VAL A 95 -14.10 4.63 -8.50
N MET A 96 -15.17 3.98 -8.02
CA MET A 96 -15.18 3.34 -6.71
C MET A 96 -14.19 2.19 -6.57
N SER A 97 -13.96 1.40 -7.62
CA SER A 97 -13.02 0.28 -7.60
C SER A 97 -11.56 0.69 -7.87
N ALA A 98 -11.34 1.87 -8.46
CA ALA A 98 -10.04 2.30 -8.94
C ALA A 98 -8.97 2.39 -7.85
N GLY A 99 -9.33 2.76 -6.63
CA GLY A 99 -8.39 2.81 -5.51
C GLY A 99 -7.82 1.43 -5.17
N VAL A 100 -8.68 0.42 -5.09
CA VAL A 100 -8.27 -0.96 -4.83
C VAL A 100 -7.43 -1.49 -5.99
N ILE A 101 -7.87 -1.25 -7.23
CA ILE A 101 -7.14 -1.67 -8.43
C ILE A 101 -5.75 -1.02 -8.48
N ALA A 102 -5.65 0.26 -8.16
CA ALA A 102 -4.37 0.96 -8.10
C ALA A 102 -3.41 0.34 -7.09
N ASN A 103 -3.89 -0.05 -5.91
CA ASN A 103 -3.08 -0.74 -4.91
C ASN A 103 -2.59 -2.11 -5.39
N PHE A 104 -3.43 -2.89 -6.08
CA PHE A 104 -3.00 -4.17 -6.67
C PHE A 104 -1.95 -3.98 -7.76
N LEU A 105 -2.14 -3.01 -8.66
CA LEU A 105 -1.16 -2.69 -9.70
C LEU A 105 0.16 -2.21 -9.09
N PHE A 106 0.10 -1.40 -8.04
CA PHE A 106 1.27 -0.94 -7.32
C PHE A 106 2.01 -2.10 -6.64
N ALA A 107 1.29 -3.00 -5.95
CA ALA A 107 1.88 -4.19 -5.34
C ALA A 107 2.56 -5.08 -6.38
N TYR A 108 1.90 -5.31 -7.52
CA TYR A 108 2.48 -6.07 -8.64
C TYR A 108 3.78 -5.43 -9.13
N LEU A 109 3.78 -4.11 -9.34
CA LEU A 109 4.98 -3.38 -9.77
C LEU A 109 6.12 -3.50 -8.75
N VAL A 110 5.82 -3.39 -7.45
CA VAL A 110 6.81 -3.57 -6.38
C VAL A 110 7.40 -4.99 -6.41
N PHE A 111 6.59 -6.03 -6.61
CA PHE A 111 7.08 -7.40 -6.75
C PHE A 111 7.97 -7.58 -7.99
N VAL A 112 7.57 -7.03 -9.13
CA VAL A 112 8.42 -7.08 -10.34
C VAL A 112 9.77 -6.42 -10.08
N VAL A 113 9.78 -5.23 -9.47
CA VAL A 113 11.05 -4.55 -9.12
C VAL A 113 11.86 -5.38 -8.12
N GLN A 114 11.22 -5.96 -7.12
CA GLN A 114 11.88 -6.80 -6.13
C GLN A 114 12.55 -8.01 -6.79
N PHE A 115 11.81 -8.77 -7.60
CA PHE A 115 12.34 -9.98 -8.23
C PHE A 115 13.40 -9.71 -9.29
N THR A 116 13.30 -8.59 -10.00
CA THR A 116 14.33 -8.21 -10.98
C THR A 116 15.60 -7.67 -10.33
N SER A 117 15.50 -7.05 -9.14
CA SER A 117 16.64 -6.43 -8.46
C SER A 117 17.34 -7.38 -7.48
N VAL A 118 16.59 -8.21 -6.75
CA VAL A 118 17.10 -9.10 -5.69
C VAL A 118 17.16 -10.56 -6.13
N GLY A 119 16.37 -10.90 -7.16
CA GLY A 119 16.18 -12.29 -7.62
C GLY A 119 15.01 -12.98 -6.92
N VAL A 120 14.67 -14.15 -7.43
CA VAL A 120 13.63 -15.01 -6.85
C VAL A 120 14.26 -15.77 -5.68
N PRO A 121 13.57 -15.89 -4.53
CA PRO A 121 14.02 -16.76 -3.45
C PRO A 121 14.28 -18.17 -4.02
N GLN A 122 15.49 -18.69 -3.84
CA GLN A 122 15.78 -20.06 -4.26
C GLN A 122 15.07 -21.00 -3.29
N ASP A 123 14.51 -22.08 -3.82
CA ASP A 123 13.97 -23.14 -2.98
C ASP A 123 15.07 -23.64 -2.03
N PHE A 124 14.72 -23.73 -0.76
CA PHE A 124 15.62 -24.35 0.21
C PHE A 124 15.80 -25.82 -0.21
N VAL A 125 16.98 -26.16 -0.70
CA VAL A 125 17.36 -27.58 -0.86
C VAL A 125 17.53 -28.09 0.55
N PHE A 126 16.51 -28.76 1.05
CA PHE A 126 16.62 -29.46 2.33
C PHE A 126 17.49 -30.70 2.12
N GLU A 127 18.71 -30.65 2.60
CA GLU A 127 19.48 -31.86 2.74
C GLU A 127 18.80 -32.81 3.76
N PRO A 128 18.77 -34.12 3.52
CA PRO A 128 18.14 -35.02 4.47
C PRO A 128 18.89 -34.94 5.82
N GLY A 129 18.12 -34.72 6.90
CA GLY A 129 18.68 -34.57 8.24
C GLY A 129 17.96 -33.47 9.06
N VAL A 130 18.42 -33.31 10.29
CA VAL A 130 17.93 -32.28 11.21
C VAL A 130 19.01 -31.21 11.37
N LEU A 131 18.81 -30.03 10.83
CA LEU A 131 19.70 -28.88 11.01
C LEU A 131 19.66 -28.40 12.47
N ILE A 132 20.81 -28.20 13.07
CA ILE A 132 20.98 -27.56 14.37
C ILE A 132 21.16 -26.04 14.15
N PRO A 133 20.11 -25.22 14.35
CA PRO A 133 20.20 -23.78 14.05
C PRO A 133 21.10 -23.06 15.04
N GLN A 134 21.10 -23.51 16.29
CA GLN A 134 21.95 -22.94 17.34
C GLN A 134 22.11 -23.88 18.52
N VAL A 135 23.23 -23.77 19.25
CA VAL A 135 23.48 -24.46 20.52
C VAL A 135 23.26 -23.47 21.66
N MET A 136 22.25 -23.73 22.51
CA MET A 136 21.74 -22.77 23.49
C MET A 136 22.73 -22.38 24.60
N SER A 137 23.70 -23.28 24.93
CA SER A 137 24.72 -23.03 25.95
C SER A 137 25.99 -23.79 25.61
N THR A 138 27.12 -23.15 25.86
CA THR A 138 28.46 -23.78 25.74
C THR A 138 28.68 -24.92 26.75
N THR A 139 27.86 -24.99 27.80
CA THR A 139 27.90 -26.05 28.83
C THR A 139 26.83 -27.11 28.61
N SER A 140 26.04 -27.04 27.55
CA SER A 140 25.01 -28.05 27.24
C SER A 140 25.66 -29.39 26.85
N PRO A 141 25.00 -30.54 27.08
CA PRO A 141 25.50 -31.84 26.63
C PRO A 141 25.80 -31.86 25.13
N ALA A 142 25.01 -31.19 24.31
CA ALA A 142 25.26 -31.07 22.88
C ALA A 142 26.59 -30.36 22.57
N ALA A 143 26.86 -29.23 23.26
CA ALA A 143 28.10 -28.51 23.10
C ALA A 143 29.31 -29.32 23.59
N GLN A 144 29.17 -30.06 24.69
CA GLN A 144 30.21 -30.95 25.22
C GLN A 144 30.47 -32.12 24.30
N ALA A 145 29.47 -32.61 23.58
CA ALA A 145 29.60 -33.62 22.52
C ALA A 145 30.19 -33.08 21.21
N GLY A 146 30.48 -31.78 21.14
CA GLY A 146 31.08 -31.14 19.98
C GLY A 146 30.10 -30.68 18.88
N ILE A 147 28.80 -30.76 19.11
CA ILE A 147 27.76 -30.26 18.18
C ILE A 147 27.83 -28.75 18.08
N LYS A 148 27.81 -28.23 16.86
CA LYS A 148 27.88 -26.80 16.56
C LYS A 148 26.62 -26.33 15.81
N ALA A 149 26.39 -25.05 15.87
CA ALA A 149 25.38 -24.41 15.00
C ALA A 149 25.78 -24.61 13.52
N GLY A 150 24.82 -25.07 12.71
CA GLY A 150 25.05 -25.42 11.31
C GLY A 150 25.25 -26.91 11.05
N ASP A 151 25.46 -27.75 12.07
CA ASP A 151 25.56 -29.19 11.91
C ASP A 151 24.21 -29.79 11.48
N ILE A 152 24.29 -30.85 10.65
CA ILE A 152 23.13 -31.63 10.20
C ILE A 152 23.23 -33.03 10.76
N ILE A 153 22.27 -33.43 11.59
CA ILE A 153 22.17 -34.80 12.09
C ILE A 153 21.55 -35.65 11.00
N LEU A 154 22.30 -36.55 10.43
CA LEU A 154 21.85 -37.44 9.37
C LEU A 154 21.20 -38.73 9.91
N SER A 155 21.68 -39.26 11.00
CA SER A 155 21.14 -40.45 11.68
C SER A 155 21.51 -40.46 13.16
N VAL A 156 20.71 -41.16 13.94
CA VAL A 156 20.98 -41.42 15.35
C VAL A 156 21.11 -42.95 15.50
N ASP A 157 22.26 -43.42 15.84
CA ASP A 157 22.49 -44.85 16.08
C ASP A 157 21.86 -45.25 17.42
N SER A 158 21.22 -46.42 17.42
CA SER A 158 20.61 -47.03 18.60
C SER A 158 21.55 -48.04 19.26
#